data_c62e2b1a9114e5b3976b95b66f909a5c
#
_entry.id   c62e2b1a9114e5b3976b95b66f909a5c
#
_cell.length_a   1.000
_cell.length_b   1.000
_cell.length_c   1.000
_cell.angle_alpha   90.00
_cell.angle_beta   90.00
_cell.angle_gamma   90.00
#
_symmetry.space_group_name_H-M   'P 1'
#
loop_
_entity.id
_entity.type
_entity.pdbx_description
1 polymer ?
#
loop_
_entity_poly.entity_id
_entity_poly.type
_entity_poly.pdbx_seq_one_letter_code
_entity_poly.pdbx_strand_id
1 'polypeptide(L)'
;MDDLSGKTVLLTGASRGIGAATARALGAAGAHLIAHYGTHREGAEEAVADVPEERRLLVRTDLARPGGARELWRHAVAWRNRVDVVVVNAAIAPQTALDTTDEDWDEGWERTLRVNLLEPASLIREAVRHYLDTGGGTIISLSSWAAQRGSAIPQLSAYAASKAAIMNVTQTIARNYAKDDVLAFVVAPGIVKTRMSEVSAVARGGIDAVNAALALGEMVPPEEVAQLITFLAGGTCRHLTGSTLDMNGASNIR
;
A
#
# COMPACT_ATOMS: atom_id res chain seq x y z
N MET A 1 -16.55 -11.24 8.52
CA MET A 1 -15.84 -10.51 7.46
C MET A 1 -16.60 -9.20 7.30
N ASP A 2 -15.92 -8.06 7.31
CA ASP A 2 -16.61 -6.77 7.17
C ASP A 2 -17.30 -6.71 5.81
N ASP A 3 -18.55 -6.26 5.80
CA ASP A 3 -19.31 -6.05 4.57
C ASP A 3 -18.92 -4.70 3.95
N LEU A 4 -18.36 -4.72 2.76
CA LEU A 4 -18.00 -3.55 1.99
C LEU A 4 -18.97 -3.28 0.83
N SER A 5 -20.14 -3.91 0.84
CA SER A 5 -21.18 -3.70 -0.16
C SER A 5 -21.52 -2.21 -0.27
N GLY A 6 -21.52 -1.69 -1.48
CA GLY A 6 -21.75 -0.27 -1.76
C GLY A 6 -20.54 0.65 -1.63
N LYS A 7 -19.43 0.22 -1.02
CA LYS A 7 -18.20 1.01 -0.97
C LYS A 7 -17.37 0.87 -2.24
N THR A 8 -16.84 1.98 -2.72
CA THR A 8 -15.89 2.04 -3.82
C THR A 8 -14.47 2.15 -3.25
N VAL A 9 -13.62 1.18 -3.54
CA VAL A 9 -12.24 1.08 -3.03
C VAL A 9 -11.26 1.22 -4.19
N LEU A 10 -10.37 2.19 -4.10
CA LEU A 10 -9.21 2.33 -5.00
C LEU A 10 -7.98 1.69 -4.37
N LEU A 11 -7.47 0.64 -4.99
CA LEU A 11 -6.27 -0.08 -4.57
C LEU A 11 -5.13 0.15 -5.55
N THR A 12 -4.01 0.71 -5.10
CA THR A 12 -2.81 0.84 -5.93
C THR A 12 -1.94 -0.41 -5.86
N GLY A 13 -1.46 -0.88 -7.03
CA GLY A 13 -0.55 -2.04 -7.11
C GLY A 13 -1.23 -3.38 -6.84
N ALA A 14 -2.36 -3.64 -7.48
CA ALA A 14 -3.19 -4.84 -7.31
C ALA A 14 -2.61 -6.14 -7.91
N SER A 15 -1.50 -6.06 -8.66
CA SER A 15 -1.05 -7.18 -9.52
C SER A 15 -0.31 -8.30 -8.81
N ARG A 16 0.23 -8.08 -7.60
CA ARG A 16 1.13 -9.04 -6.92
C ARG A 16 1.10 -8.88 -5.40
N GLY A 17 1.54 -9.92 -4.69
CA GLY A 17 1.81 -9.91 -3.25
C GLY A 17 0.64 -9.37 -2.43
N ILE A 18 0.92 -8.43 -1.53
CA ILE A 18 -0.10 -7.81 -0.66
C ILE A 18 -1.25 -7.22 -1.50
N GLY A 19 -0.94 -6.51 -2.58
CA GLY A 19 -1.98 -5.89 -3.43
C GLY A 19 -2.92 -6.91 -4.07
N ALA A 20 -2.41 -8.02 -4.59
CA ALA A 20 -3.25 -9.07 -5.17
C ALA A 20 -4.11 -9.78 -4.11
N ALA A 21 -3.54 -10.08 -2.93
CA ALA A 21 -4.30 -10.65 -1.82
C ALA A 21 -5.38 -9.66 -1.34
N THR A 22 -5.05 -8.36 -1.25
CA THR A 22 -5.99 -7.31 -0.88
C THR A 22 -7.12 -7.16 -1.91
N ALA A 23 -6.82 -7.23 -3.21
CA ALA A 23 -7.83 -7.16 -4.26
C ALA A 23 -8.86 -8.29 -4.12
N ARG A 24 -8.40 -9.53 -3.90
CA ARG A 24 -9.27 -10.69 -3.63
C ARG A 24 -10.13 -10.49 -2.38
N ALA A 25 -9.51 -10.06 -1.28
CA ALA A 25 -10.22 -9.88 -0.01
C ALA A 25 -11.29 -8.79 -0.08
N LEU A 26 -10.97 -7.63 -0.67
CA LEU A 26 -11.93 -6.54 -0.87
C LEU A 26 -13.08 -6.93 -1.80
N GLY A 27 -12.78 -7.67 -2.89
CA GLY A 27 -13.79 -8.19 -3.81
C GLY A 27 -14.73 -9.18 -3.16
N ALA A 28 -14.19 -10.11 -2.35
CA ALA A 28 -14.96 -11.08 -1.56
C ALA A 28 -15.83 -10.40 -0.50
N ALA A 29 -15.37 -9.28 0.06
CA ALA A 29 -16.13 -8.45 1.01
C ALA A 29 -17.23 -7.60 0.35
N GLY A 30 -17.44 -7.68 -0.96
CA GLY A 30 -18.52 -7.00 -1.67
C GLY A 30 -18.17 -5.61 -2.24
N ALA A 31 -16.93 -5.13 -2.11
CA ALA A 31 -16.54 -3.83 -2.59
C ALA A 31 -16.67 -3.67 -4.12
N HIS A 32 -16.93 -2.44 -4.56
CA HIS A 32 -16.64 -2.00 -5.92
C HIS A 32 -15.15 -1.65 -6.00
N LEU A 33 -14.38 -2.43 -6.72
CA LEU A 33 -12.93 -2.39 -6.68
C LEU A 33 -12.33 -1.73 -7.92
N ILE A 34 -11.58 -0.66 -7.71
CA ILE A 34 -10.70 -0.06 -8.72
C ILE A 34 -9.30 -0.60 -8.48
N ALA A 35 -8.89 -1.55 -9.29
CA ALA A 35 -7.61 -2.26 -9.19
C ALA A 35 -6.58 -1.61 -10.13
N HIS A 36 -5.69 -0.79 -9.55
CA HIS A 36 -4.62 -0.16 -10.31
C HIS A 36 -3.43 -1.10 -10.48
N TYR A 37 -2.83 -1.07 -11.67
CA TYR A 37 -1.57 -1.73 -11.98
C TYR A 37 -0.65 -0.84 -12.85
N GLY A 38 0.66 -1.07 -12.77
CA GLY A 38 1.64 -0.41 -13.63
C GLY A 38 1.89 -1.21 -14.91
N THR A 39 2.68 -2.27 -14.82
CA THR A 39 3.15 -3.05 -15.97
C THR A 39 2.58 -4.46 -16.07
N HIS A 40 2.15 -5.05 -14.96
CA HIS A 40 1.72 -6.46 -14.90
C HIS A 40 0.19 -6.58 -14.92
N ARG A 41 -0.38 -6.51 -16.13
CA ARG A 41 -1.83 -6.56 -16.35
C ARG A 41 -2.42 -7.92 -15.96
N GLU A 42 -1.82 -9.00 -16.41
CA GLU A 42 -2.30 -10.38 -16.16
C GLU A 42 -2.49 -10.66 -14.67
N GLY A 43 -1.52 -10.27 -13.83
CA GLY A 43 -1.64 -10.46 -12.38
C GLY A 43 -2.73 -9.58 -11.74
N ALA A 44 -3.06 -8.43 -12.33
CA ALA A 44 -4.18 -7.62 -11.86
C ALA A 44 -5.52 -8.25 -12.28
N GLU A 45 -5.62 -8.80 -13.49
CA GLU A 45 -6.79 -9.55 -13.97
C GLU A 45 -7.04 -10.79 -13.11
N GLU A 46 -6.00 -11.57 -12.82
CA GLU A 46 -6.08 -12.74 -11.94
C GLU A 46 -6.53 -12.35 -10.52
N ALA A 47 -6.00 -11.26 -9.97
CA ALA A 47 -6.33 -10.81 -8.62
C ALA A 47 -7.80 -10.40 -8.45
N VAL A 48 -8.49 -10.06 -9.51
CA VAL A 48 -9.91 -9.65 -9.51
C VAL A 48 -10.81 -10.62 -10.28
N ALA A 49 -10.32 -11.82 -10.65
CA ALA A 49 -11.05 -12.75 -11.50
C ALA A 49 -12.41 -13.13 -10.91
N ASP A 50 -12.49 -13.32 -9.59
CA ASP A 50 -13.71 -13.68 -8.87
C ASP A 50 -14.61 -12.48 -8.54
N VAL A 51 -14.19 -11.24 -8.85
CA VAL A 51 -15.01 -10.05 -8.67
C VAL A 51 -15.88 -9.86 -9.91
N PRO A 52 -17.22 -9.75 -9.78
CA PRO A 52 -18.11 -9.48 -10.90
C PRO A 52 -17.68 -8.26 -11.72
N GLU A 53 -17.89 -8.30 -13.04
CA GLU A 53 -17.42 -7.23 -13.94
C GLU A 53 -18.00 -5.86 -13.59
N GLU A 54 -19.26 -5.81 -13.17
CA GLU A 54 -19.92 -4.57 -12.75
C GLU A 54 -19.38 -3.98 -11.45
N ARG A 55 -18.61 -4.79 -10.69
CA ARG A 55 -17.97 -4.37 -9.44
C ARG A 55 -16.46 -4.20 -9.54
N ARG A 56 -15.86 -4.31 -10.73
CA ARG A 56 -14.42 -4.14 -10.91
C ARG A 56 -14.08 -3.17 -12.04
N LEU A 57 -13.04 -2.39 -11.83
CA LEU A 57 -12.40 -1.57 -12.84
C LEU A 57 -10.88 -1.77 -12.76
N LEU A 58 -10.27 -2.21 -13.86
CA LEU A 58 -8.81 -2.28 -13.99
C LEU A 58 -8.30 -0.98 -14.60
N VAL A 59 -7.37 -0.32 -13.91
CA VAL A 59 -6.78 0.94 -14.38
C VAL A 59 -5.27 0.80 -14.46
N ARG A 60 -4.72 1.07 -15.65
CA ARG A 60 -3.28 1.18 -15.84
C ARG A 60 -2.85 2.63 -15.75
N THR A 61 -1.95 2.94 -14.81
CA THR A 61 -1.20 4.20 -14.82
C THR A 61 0.24 3.97 -14.35
N ASP A 62 1.15 4.86 -14.74
CA ASP A 62 2.54 4.79 -14.32
C ASP A 62 2.80 5.79 -13.19
N LEU A 63 2.98 5.28 -11.97
CA LEU A 63 3.32 6.08 -10.80
C LEU A 63 4.81 6.51 -10.75
N ALA A 64 5.65 6.05 -11.66
CA ALA A 64 6.98 6.61 -11.85
C ALA A 64 6.94 7.94 -12.64
N ARG A 65 5.84 8.24 -13.31
CA ARG A 65 5.62 9.47 -14.08
C ARG A 65 4.94 10.54 -13.22
N PRO A 66 5.41 11.79 -13.21
CA PRO A 66 4.72 12.90 -12.56
C PRO A 66 3.27 13.02 -13.03
N GLY A 67 2.33 13.06 -12.09
CA GLY A 67 0.89 13.17 -12.36
C GLY A 67 0.17 11.86 -12.63
N GLY A 68 0.84 10.71 -12.58
CA GLY A 68 0.21 9.38 -12.71
C GLY A 68 -0.89 9.14 -11.68
N ALA A 69 -0.68 9.57 -10.44
CA ALA A 69 -1.69 9.46 -9.39
C ALA A 69 -2.95 10.31 -9.66
N ARG A 70 -2.80 11.52 -10.20
CA ARG A 70 -3.94 12.36 -10.58
C ARG A 70 -4.71 11.82 -11.78
N GLU A 71 -4.01 11.18 -12.70
CA GLU A 71 -4.63 10.46 -13.81
C GLU A 71 -5.45 9.27 -13.30
N LEU A 72 -4.86 8.45 -12.42
CA LEU A 72 -5.54 7.34 -11.75
C LEU A 72 -6.80 7.82 -11.02
N TRP A 73 -6.69 8.91 -10.25
CA TRP A 73 -7.81 9.49 -9.52
C TRP A 73 -8.97 9.90 -10.45
N ARG A 74 -8.67 10.56 -11.57
CA ARG A 74 -9.70 10.93 -12.56
C ARG A 74 -10.44 9.73 -13.12
N HIS A 75 -9.73 8.64 -13.44
CA HIS A 75 -10.36 7.39 -13.88
C HIS A 75 -11.24 6.78 -12.78
N ALA A 76 -10.76 6.79 -11.53
CA ALA A 76 -11.48 6.25 -10.40
C ALA A 76 -12.82 6.97 -10.16
N VAL A 77 -12.80 8.30 -10.10
CA VAL A 77 -14.01 9.10 -9.90
C VAL A 77 -14.95 9.02 -11.10
N ALA A 78 -14.42 8.99 -12.33
CA ALA A 78 -15.26 8.89 -13.55
C ALA A 78 -16.08 7.59 -13.60
N TRP A 79 -15.63 6.52 -12.97
CA TRP A 79 -16.33 5.24 -12.99
C TRP A 79 -17.60 5.23 -12.11
N ARG A 80 -17.52 5.76 -10.87
CA ARG A 80 -18.63 5.68 -9.91
C ARG A 80 -18.97 7.01 -9.20
N ASN A 81 -18.38 8.10 -9.61
CA ASN A 81 -18.53 9.44 -9.01
C ASN A 81 -18.13 9.54 -7.52
N ARG A 82 -17.75 8.42 -6.89
CA ARG A 82 -17.36 8.34 -5.48
C ARG A 82 -16.28 7.29 -5.27
N VAL A 83 -15.29 7.64 -4.48
CA VAL A 83 -14.29 6.72 -3.91
C VAL A 83 -14.37 6.84 -2.40
N ASP A 84 -14.72 5.76 -1.71
CA ASP A 84 -14.89 5.74 -0.25
C ASP A 84 -13.60 5.38 0.48
N VAL A 85 -12.76 4.54 -0.14
CA VAL A 85 -11.52 4.05 0.45
C VAL A 85 -10.39 4.11 -0.57
N VAL A 86 -9.24 4.62 -0.13
CA VAL A 86 -7.98 4.56 -0.91
C VAL A 86 -6.96 3.70 -0.17
N VAL A 87 -6.50 2.63 -0.82
CA VAL A 87 -5.40 1.79 -0.33
C VAL A 87 -4.13 2.10 -1.10
N VAL A 88 -3.21 2.79 -0.42
CA VAL A 88 -1.89 3.19 -0.95
C VAL A 88 -0.90 2.05 -0.72
N ASN A 89 -0.87 1.08 -1.63
CA ASN A 89 -0.07 -0.14 -1.52
C ASN A 89 1.10 -0.18 -2.50
N ALA A 90 0.94 0.34 -3.73
CA ALA A 90 2.00 0.31 -4.74
C ALA A 90 3.34 0.84 -4.22
N ALA A 91 4.39 0.07 -4.41
CA ALA A 91 5.75 0.48 -4.04
C ALA A 91 6.79 -0.29 -4.85
N ILE A 92 7.98 0.30 -4.95
CA ILE A 92 9.19 -0.32 -5.48
C ILE A 92 10.29 -0.27 -4.43
N ALA A 93 11.27 -1.17 -4.54
CA ALA A 93 12.44 -1.23 -3.67
C ALA A 93 13.68 -1.56 -4.51
N PRO A 94 14.09 -0.68 -5.44
CA PRO A 94 15.35 -0.86 -6.14
C PRO A 94 16.51 -0.79 -5.13
N GLN A 95 17.60 -1.45 -5.44
CA GLN A 95 18.81 -1.34 -4.63
C GLN A 95 19.49 -0.01 -4.91
N THR A 96 19.80 0.73 -3.85
CA THR A 96 20.57 1.98 -3.86
C THR A 96 21.81 1.75 -3.02
N ALA A 97 22.80 1.06 -3.61
CA ALA A 97 24.04 0.71 -2.92
C ALA A 97 24.92 1.95 -2.72
N LEU A 98 25.63 2.03 -1.58
CA LEU A 98 26.49 3.18 -1.25
C LEU A 98 27.74 3.29 -2.15
N ASP A 99 28.09 2.22 -2.83
CA ASP A 99 29.25 2.08 -3.70
C ASP A 99 28.92 2.09 -5.21
N THR A 100 27.68 2.48 -5.55
CA THR A 100 27.28 2.66 -6.95
C THR A 100 27.69 4.03 -7.50
N THR A 101 27.46 4.28 -8.79
CA THR A 101 27.73 5.62 -9.38
C THR A 101 26.75 6.68 -8.83
N ASP A 102 27.13 7.95 -8.90
CA ASP A 102 26.24 9.05 -8.47
C ASP A 102 24.95 9.06 -9.29
N GLU A 103 25.02 8.76 -10.59
CA GLU A 103 23.87 8.70 -11.50
C GLU A 103 22.89 7.59 -11.10
N ASP A 104 23.39 6.37 -10.84
CA ASP A 104 22.56 5.24 -10.43
C ASP A 104 21.95 5.47 -9.03
N TRP A 105 22.71 6.11 -8.14
CA TRP A 105 22.24 6.52 -6.83
C TRP A 105 21.07 7.50 -6.93
N ASP A 106 21.25 8.58 -7.67
CA ASP A 106 20.25 9.64 -7.84
C ASP A 106 19.00 9.08 -8.53
N GLU A 107 19.14 8.32 -9.62
CA GLU A 107 18.01 7.67 -10.31
C GLU A 107 17.25 6.73 -9.36
N GLY A 108 17.96 5.90 -8.60
CA GLY A 108 17.36 4.97 -7.64
C GLY A 108 16.54 5.67 -6.56
N TRP A 109 17.08 6.76 -6.01
CA TRP A 109 16.40 7.59 -5.02
C TRP A 109 15.20 8.33 -5.61
N GLU A 110 15.38 9.04 -6.72
CA GLU A 110 14.30 9.80 -7.36
C GLU A 110 13.13 8.89 -7.74
N ARG A 111 13.42 7.75 -8.36
CA ARG A 111 12.39 6.78 -8.75
C ARG A 111 11.68 6.19 -7.53
N THR A 112 12.42 5.85 -6.47
CA THR A 112 11.83 5.34 -5.23
C THR A 112 10.94 6.37 -4.59
N LEU A 113 11.39 7.61 -4.43
CA LEU A 113 10.59 8.68 -3.85
C LEU A 113 9.39 9.02 -4.73
N ARG A 114 9.53 8.99 -6.05
CA ARG A 114 8.41 9.24 -6.98
C ARG A 114 7.28 8.23 -6.74
N VAL A 115 7.58 6.94 -6.82
CA VAL A 115 6.57 5.87 -6.74
C VAL A 115 6.03 5.69 -5.32
N ASN A 116 6.90 5.78 -4.31
CA ASN A 116 6.52 5.41 -2.93
C ASN A 116 6.03 6.60 -2.10
N LEU A 117 6.28 7.83 -2.52
CA LEU A 117 5.96 9.03 -1.74
C LEU A 117 5.22 10.10 -2.55
N LEU A 118 5.83 10.65 -3.63
CA LEU A 118 5.31 11.86 -4.26
C LEU A 118 3.96 11.61 -4.96
N GLU A 119 3.84 10.54 -5.73
CA GLU A 119 2.58 10.18 -6.36
C GLU A 119 1.54 9.66 -5.34
N PRO A 120 1.87 8.80 -4.35
CA PRO A 120 1.01 8.50 -3.23
C PRO A 120 0.50 9.73 -2.46
N ALA A 121 1.37 10.68 -2.13
CA ALA A 121 0.96 11.91 -1.46
C ALA A 121 0.01 12.75 -2.34
N SER A 122 0.24 12.78 -3.66
CA SER A 122 -0.67 13.40 -4.63
C SER A 122 -2.03 12.70 -4.66
N LEU A 123 -2.06 11.36 -4.61
CA LEU A 123 -3.30 10.57 -4.54
C LEU A 123 -4.06 10.84 -3.24
N ILE A 124 -3.36 10.85 -2.10
CA ILE A 124 -3.94 11.18 -0.80
C ILE A 124 -4.56 12.59 -0.82
N ARG A 125 -3.87 13.57 -1.42
CA ARG A 125 -4.40 14.93 -1.57
C ARG A 125 -5.72 14.94 -2.35
N GLU A 126 -5.81 14.26 -3.47
CA GLU A 126 -7.05 14.18 -4.25
C GLU A 126 -8.17 13.47 -3.47
N ALA A 127 -7.83 12.40 -2.74
CA ALA A 127 -8.78 11.70 -1.87
C ALA A 127 -9.33 12.60 -0.76
N VAL A 128 -8.46 13.32 -0.03
CA VAL A 128 -8.89 14.23 1.04
C VAL A 128 -9.82 15.32 0.50
N ARG A 129 -9.48 15.95 -0.64
CA ARG A 129 -10.36 16.95 -1.26
C ARG A 129 -11.73 16.38 -1.58
N HIS A 130 -11.78 15.18 -2.17
CA HIS A 130 -13.01 14.49 -2.47
C HIS A 130 -13.82 14.16 -1.20
N TYR A 131 -13.15 13.70 -0.13
CA TYR A 131 -13.80 13.35 1.13
C TYR A 131 -14.40 14.56 1.84
N LEU A 132 -13.76 15.73 1.76
CA LEU A 132 -14.31 16.98 2.28
C LEU A 132 -15.60 17.37 1.56
N ASP A 133 -15.70 17.10 0.27
CA ASP A 133 -16.90 17.42 -0.53
C ASP A 133 -18.00 16.35 -0.40
N THR A 134 -17.65 15.08 -0.05
CA THR A 134 -18.58 13.93 -0.07
C THR A 134 -18.91 13.37 1.30
N GLY A 135 -18.42 13.98 2.38
CA GLY A 135 -18.76 13.62 3.76
C GLY A 135 -17.91 12.49 4.34
N GLY A 136 -16.61 12.52 4.05
CA GLY A 136 -15.63 11.61 4.65
C GLY A 136 -15.22 10.43 3.79
N GLY A 137 -14.23 9.68 4.29
CA GLY A 137 -13.68 8.50 3.64
C GLY A 137 -12.47 7.93 4.39
N THR A 138 -11.87 6.88 3.83
CA THR A 138 -10.79 6.15 4.48
C THR A 138 -9.54 6.08 3.63
N ILE A 139 -8.38 6.36 4.23
CA ILE A 139 -7.06 6.20 3.61
C ILE A 139 -6.29 5.13 4.39
N ILE A 140 -5.74 4.14 3.69
CA ILE A 140 -4.92 3.07 4.27
C ILE A 140 -3.60 3.05 3.54
N SER A 141 -2.50 3.40 4.21
CA SER A 141 -1.17 3.43 3.61
C SER A 141 -0.31 2.27 4.08
N LEU A 142 0.31 1.57 3.11
CA LEU A 142 1.29 0.52 3.39
C LEU A 142 2.66 1.15 3.63
N SER A 143 3.06 1.18 4.91
CA SER A 143 4.41 1.49 5.35
C SER A 143 5.27 0.21 5.43
N SER A 144 6.14 0.11 6.40
CA SER A 144 7.00 -1.04 6.68
C SER A 144 7.59 -0.90 8.08
N TRP A 145 7.94 -2.00 8.72
CA TRP A 145 8.76 -1.97 9.93
C TRP A 145 10.13 -1.27 9.70
N ALA A 146 10.65 -1.29 8.46
CA ALA A 146 11.86 -0.58 8.09
C ALA A 146 11.74 0.95 8.22
N ALA A 147 10.52 1.49 8.15
CA ALA A 147 10.23 2.90 8.34
C ALA A 147 10.51 3.38 9.78
N GLN A 148 10.48 2.47 10.73
CA GLN A 148 10.54 2.79 12.17
C GLN A 148 11.94 2.59 12.76
N ARG A 149 12.71 1.66 12.20
CA ARG A 149 14.00 1.25 12.74
C ARG A 149 15.16 1.31 11.73
N GLY A 150 14.88 1.76 10.51
CA GLY A 150 15.78 1.62 9.38
C GLY A 150 15.78 0.20 8.79
N SER A 151 16.37 0.04 7.62
CA SER A 151 16.57 -1.25 6.99
C SER A 151 17.84 -1.92 7.50
N ALA A 152 17.79 -3.23 7.76
CA ALA A 152 18.99 -4.02 7.99
C ALA A 152 19.77 -4.29 6.69
N ILE A 153 19.24 -3.90 5.54
CA ILE A 153 19.84 -4.01 4.22
C ILE A 153 20.22 -2.60 3.78
N PRO A 154 21.52 -2.22 3.75
CA PRO A 154 21.94 -0.85 3.43
C PRO A 154 21.42 -0.35 2.06
N GLN A 155 21.34 -1.26 1.08
CA GLN A 155 20.85 -0.97 -0.26
C GLN A 155 19.35 -0.59 -0.32
N LEU A 156 18.61 -0.73 0.78
CA LEU A 156 17.19 -0.35 0.87
C LEU A 156 16.97 0.97 1.64
N SER A 157 17.99 1.82 1.73
CA SER A 157 17.91 3.10 2.44
C SER A 157 16.82 4.03 1.86
N ALA A 158 16.77 4.20 0.54
CA ALA A 158 15.73 4.99 -0.14
C ALA A 158 14.32 4.42 0.11
N TYR A 159 14.17 3.09 0.06
CA TYR A 159 12.91 2.42 0.38
C TYR A 159 12.47 2.71 1.82
N ALA A 160 13.35 2.48 2.81
CA ALA A 160 13.04 2.71 4.22
C ALA A 160 12.64 4.16 4.50
N ALA A 161 13.40 5.12 3.95
CA ALA A 161 13.09 6.54 4.04
C ALA A 161 11.74 6.88 3.41
N SER A 162 11.43 6.35 2.21
CA SER A 162 10.14 6.56 1.56
C SER A 162 8.95 6.02 2.37
N LYS A 163 9.13 4.87 3.04
CA LYS A 163 8.10 4.26 3.90
C LYS A 163 7.91 5.01 5.22
N ALA A 164 8.94 5.65 5.76
CA ALA A 164 8.83 6.56 6.89
C ALA A 164 8.08 7.84 6.50
N ALA A 165 8.39 8.38 5.33
CA ALA A 165 7.75 9.59 4.84
C ALA A 165 6.25 9.40 4.58
N ILE A 166 5.82 8.33 3.90
CA ILE A 166 4.38 8.09 3.66
C ILE A 166 3.62 7.77 4.95
N MET A 167 4.24 7.14 5.92
CA MET A 167 3.69 6.97 7.28
C MET A 167 3.37 8.32 7.90
N ASN A 168 4.32 9.25 7.89
CA ASN A 168 4.15 10.59 8.47
C ASN A 168 3.09 11.41 7.72
N VAL A 169 3.05 11.35 6.38
CA VAL A 169 1.99 11.99 5.57
C VAL A 169 0.62 11.48 6.02
N THR A 170 0.44 10.17 6.14
CA THR A 170 -0.83 9.56 6.53
C THR A 170 -1.26 9.98 7.94
N GLN A 171 -0.33 9.98 8.91
CA GLN A 171 -0.59 10.44 10.27
C GLN A 171 -0.92 11.94 10.33
N THR A 172 -0.30 12.76 9.49
CA THR A 172 -0.61 14.18 9.36
C THR A 172 -2.04 14.39 8.88
N ILE A 173 -2.50 13.60 7.89
CA ILE A 173 -3.89 13.64 7.43
C ILE A 173 -4.85 13.22 8.53
N ALA A 174 -4.59 12.10 9.21
CA ALA A 174 -5.42 11.65 10.33
C ALA A 174 -5.62 12.74 11.38
N ARG A 175 -4.52 13.37 11.79
CA ARG A 175 -4.51 14.39 12.85
C ARG A 175 -5.34 15.62 12.49
N ASN A 176 -5.33 16.03 11.23
CA ASN A 176 -5.91 17.30 10.81
C ASN A 176 -7.33 17.19 10.26
N TYR A 177 -7.73 16.02 9.75
CA TYR A 177 -9.02 15.84 9.05
C TYR A 177 -9.95 14.81 9.70
N ALA A 178 -9.62 14.30 10.91
CA ALA A 178 -10.48 13.34 11.61
C ALA A 178 -11.88 13.93 11.95
N LYS A 179 -11.98 15.23 12.16
CA LYS A 179 -13.26 15.92 12.41
C LYS A 179 -14.15 16.00 11.19
N ASP A 180 -13.58 15.86 10.01
CA ASP A 180 -14.25 15.87 8.72
C ASP A 180 -14.56 14.43 8.26
N ASP A 181 -14.54 13.45 9.17
CA ASP A 181 -14.75 12.03 8.91
C ASP A 181 -13.73 11.41 7.93
N VAL A 182 -12.55 12.00 7.80
CA VAL A 182 -11.43 11.42 7.06
C VAL A 182 -10.63 10.54 8.01
N LEU A 183 -10.77 9.22 7.85
CA LEU A 183 -10.01 8.24 8.62
C LEU A 183 -8.73 7.89 7.87
N ALA A 184 -7.60 7.86 8.55
CA ALA A 184 -6.34 7.50 7.90
C ALA A 184 -5.51 6.56 8.80
N PHE A 185 -5.12 5.42 8.23
CA PHE A 185 -4.45 4.33 8.91
C PHE A 185 -3.14 3.98 8.23
N VAL A 186 -2.16 3.56 9.01
CA VAL A 186 -0.90 3.02 8.50
C VAL A 186 -0.82 1.54 8.85
N VAL A 187 -0.58 0.70 7.87
CA VAL A 187 -0.21 -0.70 8.09
C VAL A 187 1.29 -0.82 7.87
N ALA A 188 2.01 -1.37 8.84
CA ALA A 188 3.47 -1.52 8.81
C ALA A 188 3.86 -3.00 8.89
N PRO A 189 3.86 -3.73 7.76
CA PRO A 189 4.25 -5.13 7.75
C PRO A 189 5.74 -5.32 8.04
N GLY A 190 6.06 -6.48 8.59
CA GLY A 190 7.41 -7.04 8.59
C GLY A 190 7.78 -7.62 7.22
N ILE A 191 8.47 -8.77 7.22
CA ILE A 191 8.77 -9.49 5.99
C ILE A 191 7.53 -10.28 5.58
N VAL A 192 6.90 -9.86 4.49
CA VAL A 192 5.72 -10.52 3.92
C VAL A 192 6.16 -11.51 2.84
N LYS A 193 5.58 -12.69 2.79
CA LYS A 193 5.86 -13.73 1.79
C LYS A 193 5.42 -13.28 0.39
N THR A 194 6.31 -12.59 -0.30
CA THR A 194 6.10 -12.02 -1.64
C THR A 194 7.36 -12.20 -2.49
N ARG A 195 7.23 -12.06 -3.79
CA ARG A 195 8.40 -12.08 -4.70
C ARG A 195 9.49 -11.07 -4.30
N MET A 196 9.10 -9.90 -3.79
CA MET A 196 10.06 -8.87 -3.32
C MET A 196 10.93 -9.40 -2.17
N SER A 197 10.32 -10.08 -1.21
CA SER A 197 11.03 -10.67 -0.06
C SER A 197 11.84 -11.91 -0.46
N GLU A 198 11.31 -12.74 -1.35
CA GLU A 198 12.01 -13.92 -1.86
C GLU A 198 13.31 -13.54 -2.57
N VAL A 199 13.25 -12.51 -3.44
CA VAL A 199 14.45 -11.97 -4.11
C VAL A 199 15.46 -11.44 -3.08
N SER A 200 14.99 -10.71 -2.05
CA SER A 200 15.87 -10.18 -1.02
C SER A 200 16.39 -11.26 -0.05
N ALA A 201 15.70 -12.38 0.09
CA ALA A 201 16.11 -13.51 0.93
C ALA A 201 17.37 -14.21 0.41
N VAL A 202 17.60 -14.20 -0.91
CA VAL A 202 18.80 -14.80 -1.51
C VAL A 202 20.09 -14.22 -0.90
N ALA A 203 20.15 -12.89 -0.75
CA ALA A 203 21.28 -12.20 -0.15
C ALA A 203 21.41 -12.43 1.38
N ARG A 204 20.42 -13.06 2.01
CA ARG A 204 20.32 -13.30 3.45
C ARG A 204 20.46 -14.78 3.83
N GLY A 205 20.94 -15.62 2.93
CA GLY A 205 21.11 -17.06 3.15
C GLY A 205 19.88 -17.91 2.83
N GLY A 206 18.90 -17.35 2.09
CA GLY A 206 17.70 -18.05 1.66
C GLY A 206 16.49 -17.86 2.57
N ILE A 207 15.36 -18.43 2.15
CA ILE A 207 14.08 -18.30 2.85
C ILE A 207 14.13 -18.89 4.25
N ASP A 208 14.76 -20.04 4.43
CA ASP A 208 14.86 -20.73 5.73
C ASP A 208 15.65 -19.90 6.74
N ALA A 209 16.75 -19.26 6.31
CA ALA A 209 17.53 -18.38 7.17
C ALA A 209 16.73 -17.13 7.58
N VAL A 210 15.94 -16.59 6.67
CA VAL A 210 15.04 -15.46 6.97
C VAL A 210 13.97 -15.88 7.97
N ASN A 211 13.30 -17.01 7.75
CA ASN A 211 12.28 -17.53 8.66
C ASN A 211 12.83 -17.78 10.06
N ALA A 212 13.99 -18.42 10.15
CA ALA A 212 14.65 -18.70 11.46
C ALA A 212 15.00 -17.43 12.26
N ALA A 213 15.16 -16.29 11.57
CA ALA A 213 15.43 -14.99 12.21
C ALA A 213 14.18 -14.24 12.65
N LEU A 214 12.97 -14.72 12.31
CA LEU A 214 11.70 -14.13 12.69
C LEU A 214 11.17 -14.75 13.97
N ALA A 215 10.51 -13.97 14.82
CA ALA A 215 10.02 -14.44 16.12
C ALA A 215 8.94 -15.53 16.01
N LEU A 216 8.06 -15.46 15.00
CA LEU A 216 7.09 -16.52 14.69
C LEU A 216 7.68 -17.66 13.84
N GLY A 217 8.95 -17.55 13.38
CA GLY A 217 9.57 -18.56 12.53
C GLY A 217 9.10 -18.58 11.08
N GLU A 218 8.30 -17.61 10.66
CA GLU A 218 7.76 -17.51 9.29
C GLU A 218 7.56 -16.07 8.85
N MET A 219 7.58 -15.84 7.55
CA MET A 219 7.18 -14.57 6.95
C MET A 219 5.66 -14.36 7.08
N VAL A 220 5.23 -13.11 7.20
CA VAL A 220 3.80 -12.75 7.25
C VAL A 220 3.11 -13.18 5.96
N PRO A 221 2.01 -13.94 6.00
CA PRO A 221 1.20 -14.22 4.82
C PRO A 221 0.57 -12.93 4.26
N PRO A 222 0.61 -12.67 2.94
CA PRO A 222 -0.03 -11.50 2.35
C PRO A 222 -1.54 -11.45 2.59
N GLU A 223 -2.18 -12.60 2.80
CA GLU A 223 -3.60 -12.74 3.12
C GLU A 223 -3.94 -12.13 4.49
N GLU A 224 -3.07 -12.24 5.49
CA GLU A 224 -3.29 -11.61 6.79
C GLU A 224 -3.22 -10.09 6.70
N VAL A 225 -2.27 -9.56 5.90
CA VAL A 225 -2.21 -8.12 5.63
C VAL A 225 -3.48 -7.64 4.93
N ALA A 226 -3.98 -8.43 3.97
CA ALA A 226 -5.22 -8.15 3.25
C ALA A 226 -6.46 -8.15 4.17
N GLN A 227 -6.52 -9.07 5.14
CA GLN A 227 -7.59 -9.11 6.15
C GLN A 227 -7.61 -7.83 6.99
N LEU A 228 -6.45 -7.38 7.48
CA LEU A 228 -6.36 -6.13 8.24
C LEU A 228 -6.78 -4.93 7.37
N ILE A 229 -6.33 -4.85 6.13
CA ILE A 229 -6.74 -3.77 5.21
C ILE A 229 -8.25 -3.78 5.00
N THR A 230 -8.86 -4.96 4.81
CA THR A 230 -10.32 -5.10 4.63
C THR A 230 -11.08 -4.65 5.87
N PHE A 231 -10.62 -5.03 7.06
CA PHE A 231 -11.18 -4.56 8.34
C PHE A 231 -11.11 -3.02 8.46
N LEU A 232 -9.97 -2.42 8.17
CA LEU A 232 -9.81 -0.96 8.20
C LEU A 232 -10.68 -0.25 7.16
N ALA A 233 -10.87 -0.86 5.97
CA ALA A 233 -11.74 -0.35 4.91
C ALA A 233 -13.22 -0.31 5.34
N GLY A 234 -13.63 -1.18 6.27
CA GLY A 234 -14.95 -1.15 6.91
C GLY A 234 -15.22 0.16 7.65
N GLY A 235 -14.21 0.80 8.21
CA GLY A 235 -14.32 2.08 8.92
C GLY A 235 -14.98 1.99 10.30
N THR A 236 -15.21 0.79 10.82
CA THR A 236 -15.93 0.56 12.09
C THR A 236 -15.12 0.99 13.31
N CYS A 237 -13.79 0.87 13.27
CA CYS A 237 -12.90 1.25 14.37
C CYS A 237 -12.30 2.66 14.18
N ARG A 238 -13.14 3.69 14.20
CA ARG A 238 -12.76 5.09 13.93
C ARG A 238 -11.62 5.59 14.83
N HIS A 239 -11.59 5.19 16.09
CA HIS A 239 -10.57 5.62 17.06
C HIS A 239 -9.16 5.02 16.80
N LEU A 240 -9.02 4.12 15.82
CA LEU A 240 -7.70 3.71 15.31
C LEU A 240 -7.09 4.71 14.33
N THR A 241 -7.83 5.76 13.90
CA THR A 241 -7.29 6.76 12.96
C THR A 241 -5.98 7.36 13.50
N GLY A 242 -4.97 7.50 12.64
CA GLY A 242 -3.63 7.92 13.01
C GLY A 242 -2.71 6.81 13.53
N SER A 243 -3.24 5.63 13.86
CA SER A 243 -2.43 4.52 14.33
C SER A 243 -1.57 3.93 13.22
N THR A 244 -0.40 3.44 13.61
CA THR A 244 0.42 2.53 12.81
C THR A 244 0.25 1.12 13.37
N LEU A 245 -0.34 0.24 12.57
CA LEU A 245 -0.60 -1.14 12.95
C LEU A 245 0.54 -2.03 12.44
N ASP A 246 1.32 -2.55 13.38
CA ASP A 246 2.45 -3.43 13.08
C ASP A 246 1.97 -4.87 12.84
N MET A 247 2.42 -5.45 11.71
CA MET A 247 2.16 -6.85 11.36
C MET A 247 3.48 -7.54 11.06
N ASN A 248 4.20 -7.97 12.09
CA ASN A 248 5.56 -8.47 11.95
C ASN A 248 5.85 -9.70 12.82
N GLY A 249 4.81 -10.33 13.38
CA GLY A 249 4.95 -11.53 14.20
C GLY A 249 5.89 -11.32 15.39
N ALA A 250 5.76 -10.20 16.10
CA ALA A 250 6.61 -9.81 17.23
C ALA A 250 8.12 -9.66 16.91
N SER A 251 8.51 -9.67 15.63
CA SER A 251 9.90 -9.50 15.23
C SER A 251 10.39 -8.05 15.37
N ASN A 252 9.49 -7.13 15.64
CA ASN A 252 9.77 -5.74 16.06
C ASN A 252 8.63 -5.24 16.96
N ILE A 253 8.99 -4.87 18.20
CA ILE A 253 8.05 -4.33 19.21
C ILE A 253 8.48 -2.87 19.49
N ARG A 254 7.49 -1.96 19.50
CA ARG A 254 7.67 -0.53 19.85
C ARG A 254 7.26 -0.30 21.28
#